data_e47410eaa088158c06cab85f58238341
#
_entry.id   e47410eaa088158c06cab85f58238341
#
_cell.length_a   1.000
_cell.length_b   1.000
_cell.length_c   1.000
_cell.angle_alpha   90.00
_cell.angle_beta   90.00
_cell.angle_gamma   90.00
#
_symmetry.space_group_name_H-M   'P 1'
#
loop_
_entity.id
_entity.type
_entity.pdbx_description
1 polymer ?
#
loop_
_entity_poly.entity_id
_entity_poly.type
_entity_poly.pdbx_seq_one_letter_code
_entity_poly.pdbx_strand_id
1 'polypeptide(L)'
;MPSTPLRTRAVRRAALPAAVLLPLALAACGGSNDGPMWPPANGAYSAACTGLVANAKLAGTTLATSYVPPDSKRPGGAATGAFLPGHCVVTGSINPRVGVDGKNYAIGFQLSLPDNWNGRFLFVGGGGNDGILRDTSLSSSISGGTPSPLGQGFAVVSTDGGHIGTTASFGADPQARIDHAYNSYDKTAVSAKSLIATHYGRKPDRSYFSGCSGGGRQGMVFSQRFPDYFDAITAGAPAMRVSSGATVAAMWNTIAFNAIAPQDASGNRILSQAFSNADLNLVANAVKSSCDAADGVVDGMVSNTKACKFNPAVLQCSGAKAADCLSTAQVGALTKVFAGPRNSAGQALYAGQPWDPGLAAPGWRAWTLGSSTTATPDARYITLMVDALINEFFTPPDLTFNPLAFNFDTDPARMAAYSAIYDTYADDKLTAFRQRGGKLLFIHGMSDPIFSANDTVDYYERLAANNGGIANTQGFARTFLVPGMNHCSGGPATDSFDSIQTMVDWVEKGIAPDTIAAKALPTQVDYPNRTRPLCAYPQFAKYKGTGSVEDAGSFVCSAQ
;
A
#
# COMPACT_ATOMS: atom_id res chain seq x y z
N MET A 1 49.80 -13.57 62.96
CA MET A 1 49.67 -14.22 64.28
C MET A 1 48.57 -13.51 65.05
N PRO A 2 47.65 -14.16 65.76
CA PRO A 2 47.32 -15.61 65.85
C PRO A 2 45.88 -15.89 65.39
N SER A 3 45.60 -17.03 64.90
CA SER A 3 45.22 -18.34 65.43
C SER A 3 43.70 -18.52 65.75
N THR A 4 43.14 -19.45 65.03
CA THR A 4 41.89 -20.22 65.13
C THR A 4 41.45 -20.60 66.58
N PRO A 5 40.18 -21.06 66.85
CA PRO A 5 39.88 -22.45 66.50
C PRO A 5 38.45 -22.80 66.07
N LEU A 6 38.38 -24.01 65.47
CA LEU A 6 37.20 -24.81 65.18
C LEU A 6 36.29 -25.13 66.38
N ARG A 7 34.97 -25.26 66.14
CA ARG A 7 34.09 -26.15 66.94
C ARG A 7 33.12 -26.90 66.04
N THR A 8 33.28 -28.17 66.06
CA THR A 8 32.37 -29.23 65.58
C THR A 8 31.12 -29.37 66.45
N ARG A 9 29.96 -29.60 65.86
CA ARG A 9 28.86 -30.43 66.47
C ARG A 9 27.82 -30.79 65.37
N ALA A 10 27.80 -32.03 65.10
CA ALA A 10 26.78 -33.03 65.45
C ALA A 10 25.60 -33.16 64.43
N VAL A 11 25.68 -34.29 63.76
CA VAL A 11 24.69 -34.89 62.90
C VAL A 11 23.43 -35.25 63.71
N ARG A 12 22.25 -34.81 63.23
CA ARG A 12 20.99 -35.49 63.57
C ARG A 12 20.32 -35.97 62.28
N ARG A 13 20.19 -37.30 62.21
CA ARG A 13 19.38 -38.00 61.23
C ARG A 13 17.90 -37.72 61.55
N ALA A 14 17.12 -37.33 60.54
CA ALA A 14 15.66 -37.36 60.57
C ALA A 14 15.17 -38.08 59.31
N ALA A 15 14.19 -38.91 59.51
CA ALA A 15 13.67 -39.95 58.61
C ALA A 15 12.96 -39.37 57.37
N LEU A 16 13.10 -40.11 56.25
CA LEU A 16 12.29 -39.96 55.06
C LEU A 16 10.85 -40.45 55.28
N PRO A 17 9.83 -39.78 54.75
CA PRO A 17 8.56 -40.42 54.46
C PRO A 17 8.51 -40.93 53.00
N ALA A 18 7.78 -41.99 52.83
CA ALA A 18 7.63 -42.83 51.65
C ALA A 18 7.20 -42.08 50.40
N ALA A 19 7.86 -42.37 49.29
CA ALA A 19 7.47 -41.91 47.94
C ALA A 19 6.25 -42.75 47.46
N VAL A 20 5.16 -42.08 47.19
CA VAL A 20 4.01 -42.63 46.45
C VAL A 20 4.37 -42.49 44.95
N LEU A 21 4.60 -43.60 44.31
CA LEU A 21 4.75 -43.74 42.85
C LEU A 21 3.37 -43.57 42.20
N LEU A 22 3.13 -42.43 41.55
CA LEU A 22 2.05 -42.28 40.56
C LEU A 22 2.62 -42.75 39.21
N PRO A 23 1.88 -43.57 38.42
CA PRO A 23 2.31 -43.89 37.06
C PRO A 23 2.20 -42.68 36.14
N LEU A 24 3.31 -42.25 35.52
CA LEU A 24 3.30 -41.37 34.38
C LEU A 24 2.65 -42.13 33.21
N ALA A 25 1.43 -41.75 32.86
CA ALA A 25 0.86 -42.06 31.55
C ALA A 25 1.60 -41.23 30.51
N LEU A 26 2.42 -41.88 29.66
CA LEU A 26 2.89 -41.27 28.41
C LEU A 26 1.69 -41.03 27.50
N ALA A 27 1.21 -39.79 27.45
CA ALA A 27 0.34 -39.34 26.39
C ALA A 27 1.21 -39.20 25.13
N ALA A 28 1.00 -40.11 24.17
CA ALA A 28 1.51 -39.96 22.82
C ALA A 28 0.99 -38.65 22.22
N CYS A 29 1.89 -37.74 21.85
CA CYS A 29 1.57 -36.60 21.01
C CYS A 29 1.21 -37.07 19.61
N GLY A 30 -0.04 -37.46 19.39
CA GLY A 30 -0.65 -37.49 18.08
C GLY A 30 -0.87 -36.01 17.68
N GLY A 31 -0.11 -35.49 16.72
CA GLY A 31 -0.35 -34.18 16.14
C GLY A 31 -1.69 -34.20 15.43
N SER A 32 -2.74 -33.72 16.08
CA SER A 32 -3.97 -33.31 15.42
C SER A 32 -3.71 -31.93 14.79
N ASN A 33 -3.91 -31.85 13.48
CA ASN A 33 -3.96 -30.59 12.71
C ASN A 33 -5.28 -29.84 13.04
N ASP A 34 -5.56 -29.65 14.31
CA ASP A 34 -6.70 -28.87 14.76
C ASP A 34 -6.23 -27.40 14.77
N GLY A 35 -6.48 -26.69 13.66
CA GLY A 35 -6.50 -25.23 13.65
C GLY A 35 -7.42 -24.70 14.76
N PRO A 36 -7.37 -23.42 15.12
CA PRO A 36 -8.16 -22.87 16.21
C PRO A 36 -9.63 -23.23 16.00
N MET A 37 -10.18 -24.05 16.92
CA MET A 37 -11.60 -24.37 16.92
C MET A 37 -12.36 -23.09 17.29
N TRP A 38 -12.93 -22.46 16.28
CA TRP A 38 -13.90 -21.39 16.48
C TRP A 38 -15.10 -21.95 17.25
N PRO A 39 -15.66 -21.21 18.19
CA PRO A 39 -16.89 -21.64 18.82
C PRO A 39 -17.93 -21.92 17.73
N PRO A 40 -18.71 -23.00 17.86
CA PRO A 40 -19.74 -23.32 16.87
C PRO A 40 -20.65 -22.09 16.70
N ALA A 41 -21.02 -21.82 15.44
CA ALA A 41 -21.96 -20.73 15.13
C ALA A 41 -23.19 -20.88 16.02
N ASN A 42 -23.25 -20.09 17.08
CA ASN A 42 -24.44 -20.11 17.91
C ASN A 42 -25.50 -19.26 17.19
N GLY A 43 -26.76 -19.69 17.23
CA GLY A 43 -27.85 -18.99 16.59
C GLY A 43 -27.98 -17.51 17.00
N ALA A 44 -27.32 -17.09 18.09
CA ALA A 44 -27.30 -15.72 18.58
C ALA A 44 -26.58 -14.75 17.61
N TYR A 45 -25.43 -15.14 17.05
CA TYR A 45 -24.72 -14.28 16.08
C TYR A 45 -25.48 -14.15 14.77
N SER A 46 -26.04 -15.25 14.26
CA SER A 46 -26.89 -15.23 13.07
C SER A 46 -28.15 -14.38 13.30
N ALA A 47 -28.81 -14.49 14.46
CA ALA A 47 -29.95 -13.67 14.82
C ALA A 47 -29.58 -12.17 14.97
N ALA A 48 -28.46 -11.85 15.59
CA ALA A 48 -27.95 -10.49 15.69
C ALA A 48 -27.66 -9.89 14.31
N CYS A 49 -27.09 -10.66 13.38
CA CYS A 49 -26.88 -10.26 12.00
C CYS A 49 -28.20 -9.95 11.29
N THR A 50 -29.18 -10.85 11.36
CA THR A 50 -30.50 -10.67 10.74
C THR A 50 -31.25 -9.46 11.34
N GLY A 51 -31.15 -9.28 12.66
CA GLY A 51 -31.79 -8.16 13.36
C GLY A 51 -31.12 -6.80 13.15
N LEU A 52 -29.91 -6.76 12.62
CA LEU A 52 -29.11 -5.52 12.49
C LEU A 52 -29.80 -4.47 11.62
N VAL A 53 -30.43 -4.88 10.52
CA VAL A 53 -31.15 -3.95 9.61
C VAL A 53 -32.29 -3.22 10.33
N ALA A 54 -33.03 -3.91 11.19
CA ALA A 54 -34.14 -3.32 11.95
C ALA A 54 -33.65 -2.40 13.07
N ASN A 55 -32.50 -2.72 13.66
CA ASN A 55 -31.94 -2.02 14.81
C ASN A 55 -31.05 -0.82 14.42
N ALA A 56 -30.43 -0.85 13.24
CA ALA A 56 -29.58 0.22 12.75
C ALA A 56 -30.42 1.42 12.28
N LYS A 57 -30.19 2.59 12.87
CA LYS A 57 -30.88 3.84 12.50
C LYS A 57 -29.92 4.72 11.70
N LEU A 58 -29.72 4.38 10.42
CA LEU A 58 -28.88 5.15 9.50
C LEU A 58 -29.78 5.88 8.49
N ALA A 59 -29.91 7.20 8.66
CA ALA A 59 -30.72 8.02 7.75
C ALA A 59 -30.14 7.97 6.32
N GLY A 60 -31.01 7.90 5.31
CA GLY A 60 -30.61 7.88 3.90
C GLY A 60 -29.81 6.65 3.48
N THR A 61 -29.88 5.54 4.26
CA THR A 61 -29.08 4.33 3.99
C THR A 61 -29.99 3.13 3.87
N THR A 62 -29.82 2.37 2.79
CA THR A 62 -30.40 1.02 2.65
C THR A 62 -29.37 -0.01 3.08
N LEU A 63 -29.80 -1.06 3.78
CA LEU A 63 -28.95 -2.12 4.30
C LEU A 63 -29.46 -3.50 3.93
N ALA A 64 -28.55 -4.41 3.65
CA ALA A 64 -28.81 -5.85 3.56
C ALA A 64 -27.77 -6.59 4.41
N THR A 65 -28.18 -7.71 5.01
CA THR A 65 -27.30 -8.54 5.84
C THR A 65 -27.36 -10.00 5.44
N SER A 66 -26.23 -10.67 5.53
CA SER A 66 -26.10 -12.11 5.33
C SER A 66 -25.12 -12.68 6.34
N TYR A 67 -25.51 -13.71 7.07
CA TYR A 67 -24.59 -14.41 7.98
C TYR A 67 -23.85 -15.50 7.21
N VAL A 68 -22.53 -15.48 7.29
CA VAL A 68 -21.61 -16.47 6.74
C VAL A 68 -21.11 -17.34 7.89
N PRO A 69 -21.43 -18.65 7.92
CA PRO A 69 -20.94 -19.53 8.98
C PRO A 69 -19.42 -19.70 8.92
N PRO A 70 -18.77 -20.15 10.02
CA PRO A 70 -17.34 -20.42 10.03
C PRO A 70 -16.96 -21.39 8.91
N ASP A 71 -15.95 -21.08 8.13
CA ASP A 71 -15.47 -21.92 7.04
C ASP A 71 -14.06 -22.42 7.33
N SER A 72 -13.94 -23.69 7.73
CA SER A 72 -12.67 -24.36 7.97
C SER A 72 -11.91 -24.75 6.68
N LYS A 73 -12.54 -24.58 5.51
CA LYS A 73 -11.99 -25.02 4.22
C LYS A 73 -11.70 -23.86 3.24
N ARG A 74 -12.13 -22.65 3.54
CA ARG A 74 -11.88 -21.51 2.67
C ARG A 74 -10.42 -21.09 2.80
N PRO A 75 -9.59 -21.20 1.76
CA PRO A 75 -8.24 -20.66 1.84
C PRO A 75 -8.36 -19.16 2.05
N GLY A 76 -7.91 -18.69 3.20
CA GLY A 76 -7.71 -17.26 3.40
C GLY A 76 -6.62 -16.80 2.45
N GLY A 77 -6.96 -16.12 1.37
CA GLY A 77 -6.02 -15.69 0.34
C GLY A 77 -4.85 -16.67 0.11
N ALA A 78 -4.44 -16.89 -1.06
CA ALA A 78 -3.62 -18.00 -1.55
C ALA A 78 -2.34 -18.38 -0.75
N ALA A 79 -2.01 -17.72 0.33
CA ALA A 79 -0.76 -17.92 1.03
C ALA A 79 -0.85 -18.51 2.45
N THR A 80 -2.00 -18.51 3.13
CA THR A 80 -1.99 -18.74 4.57
C THR A 80 -2.89 -19.84 5.11
N GLY A 81 -3.83 -20.39 4.32
CA GLY A 81 -4.75 -21.41 4.82
C GLY A 81 -5.55 -20.99 6.07
N ALA A 82 -5.70 -19.68 6.29
CA ALA A 82 -6.36 -19.17 7.48
C ALA A 82 -7.87 -19.40 7.36
N PHE A 83 -8.43 -20.04 8.37
CA PHE A 83 -9.87 -20.23 8.51
C PHE A 83 -10.53 -18.88 8.83
N LEU A 84 -11.67 -18.60 8.18
CA LEU A 84 -12.47 -17.43 8.53
C LEU A 84 -13.46 -17.76 9.63
N PRO A 85 -13.64 -16.89 10.63
CA PRO A 85 -14.69 -17.03 11.63
C PRO A 85 -16.08 -16.90 11.01
N GLY A 86 -17.11 -17.36 11.69
CA GLY A 86 -18.47 -16.93 11.39
C GLY A 86 -18.54 -15.41 11.42
N HIS A 87 -19.25 -14.81 10.49
CA HIS A 87 -19.33 -13.35 10.41
C HIS A 87 -20.61 -12.87 9.74
N CYS A 88 -21.06 -11.69 10.14
CA CYS A 88 -22.13 -10.98 9.46
C CYS A 88 -21.56 -10.09 8.35
N VAL A 89 -21.99 -10.29 7.13
CA VAL A 89 -21.73 -9.39 6.01
C VAL A 89 -22.88 -8.40 5.90
N VAL A 90 -22.56 -7.12 6.01
CA VAL A 90 -23.49 -6.00 5.81
C VAL A 90 -23.12 -5.29 4.54
N THR A 91 -24.02 -5.22 3.57
CA THR A 91 -23.90 -4.34 2.42
C THR A 91 -24.81 -3.13 2.60
N GLY A 92 -24.32 -1.96 2.25
CA GLY A 92 -25.09 -0.72 2.39
C GLY A 92 -24.93 0.20 1.20
N SER A 93 -25.98 1.02 1.00
CA SER A 93 -26.02 2.08 -0.01
C SER A 93 -26.48 3.36 0.67
N ILE A 94 -25.58 4.35 0.75
CA ILE A 94 -25.80 5.62 1.45
C ILE A 94 -26.14 6.71 0.43
N ASN A 95 -27.16 7.52 0.73
CA ASN A 95 -27.62 8.65 -0.07
C ASN A 95 -27.85 8.32 -1.56
N PRO A 96 -28.67 7.30 -1.90
CA PRO A 96 -29.00 7.02 -3.30
C PRO A 96 -29.68 8.23 -3.96
N ARG A 97 -29.22 8.58 -5.16
CA ARG A 97 -29.69 9.76 -5.91
C ARG A 97 -29.52 9.56 -7.42
N VAL A 98 -30.19 10.41 -8.19
CA VAL A 98 -29.93 10.56 -9.62
C VAL A 98 -28.98 11.75 -9.78
N GLY A 99 -27.91 11.57 -10.53
CA GLY A 99 -26.94 12.62 -10.85
C GLY A 99 -27.44 13.57 -11.94
N VAL A 100 -26.68 14.65 -12.17
CA VAL A 100 -26.98 15.63 -13.22
C VAL A 100 -26.85 15.04 -14.63
N ASP A 101 -26.11 13.93 -14.77
CA ASP A 101 -25.95 13.16 -16.00
C ASP A 101 -27.02 12.07 -16.20
N GLY A 102 -28.03 12.02 -15.31
CA GLY A 102 -29.13 11.05 -15.34
C GLY A 102 -28.78 9.66 -14.82
N LYS A 103 -27.54 9.41 -14.35
CA LYS A 103 -27.13 8.13 -13.78
C LYS A 103 -27.48 8.03 -12.29
N ASN A 104 -27.62 6.80 -11.82
CA ASN A 104 -27.82 6.51 -10.40
C ASN A 104 -26.48 6.49 -9.67
N TYR A 105 -26.40 7.20 -8.54
CA TYR A 105 -25.27 7.25 -7.65
C TYR A 105 -25.67 6.92 -6.22
N ALA A 106 -24.78 6.30 -5.50
CA ALA A 106 -24.86 6.10 -4.06
C ALA A 106 -23.47 5.73 -3.55
N ILE A 107 -23.22 5.92 -2.27
CA ILE A 107 -22.01 5.44 -1.63
C ILE A 107 -22.25 3.99 -1.17
N GLY A 108 -21.68 3.05 -1.91
CA GLY A 108 -21.71 1.64 -1.56
C GLY A 108 -20.65 1.28 -0.53
N PHE A 109 -20.98 0.37 0.38
CA PHE A 109 -20.00 -0.20 1.30
C PHE A 109 -20.31 -1.66 1.63
N GLN A 110 -19.26 -2.41 2.03
CA GLN A 110 -19.37 -3.73 2.62
C GLN A 110 -18.64 -3.74 3.97
N LEU A 111 -19.32 -4.23 5.01
CA LEU A 111 -18.80 -4.37 6.36
C LEU A 111 -18.93 -5.83 6.80
N SER A 112 -17.82 -6.44 7.23
CA SER A 112 -17.80 -7.79 7.81
C SER A 112 -17.57 -7.71 9.32
N LEU A 113 -18.47 -8.35 10.09
CA LEU A 113 -18.52 -8.34 11.54
C LEU A 113 -18.26 -9.75 12.06
N PRO A 114 -17.05 -10.09 12.55
CA PRO A 114 -16.70 -11.46 12.93
C PRO A 114 -17.25 -11.83 14.30
N ASP A 115 -17.64 -13.10 14.48
CA ASP A 115 -18.15 -13.63 15.76
C ASP A 115 -17.14 -13.54 16.91
N ASN A 116 -15.83 -13.60 16.58
CA ASN A 116 -14.71 -13.49 17.50
C ASN A 116 -14.13 -12.06 17.58
N TRP A 117 -14.96 -11.05 17.40
CA TRP A 117 -14.48 -9.67 17.37
C TRP A 117 -13.60 -9.29 18.57
N ASN A 118 -12.41 -8.76 18.25
CA ASN A 118 -11.38 -8.41 19.21
C ASN A 118 -11.41 -6.93 19.68
N GLY A 119 -12.48 -6.19 19.36
CA GLY A 119 -12.59 -4.76 19.67
C GLY A 119 -11.96 -3.83 18.63
N ARG A 120 -11.34 -4.37 17.56
CA ARG A 120 -10.66 -3.57 16.53
C ARG A 120 -11.54 -3.39 15.31
N PHE A 121 -11.43 -2.20 14.72
CA PHE A 121 -12.05 -1.83 13.46
C PHE A 121 -10.97 -1.54 12.43
N LEU A 122 -11.10 -2.07 11.22
CA LEU A 122 -10.24 -1.78 10.08
C LEU A 122 -11.06 -1.24 8.92
N PHE A 123 -10.67 -0.09 8.38
CA PHE A 123 -11.11 0.38 7.09
C PHE A 123 -10.05 0.03 6.05
N VAL A 124 -10.41 -0.77 5.05
CA VAL A 124 -9.53 -1.11 3.93
C VAL A 124 -9.78 -0.13 2.79
N GLY A 125 -8.77 0.68 2.50
CA GLY A 125 -8.81 1.63 1.39
C GLY A 125 -8.88 0.94 0.04
N GLY A 126 -9.55 1.57 -0.90
CA GLY A 126 -9.71 1.13 -2.27
C GLY A 126 -8.49 1.39 -3.16
N GLY A 127 -8.73 1.80 -4.38
CA GLY A 127 -7.65 2.16 -5.31
C GLY A 127 -8.11 2.19 -6.76
N GLY A 128 -7.26 2.73 -7.61
CA GLY A 128 -7.64 3.07 -8.96
C GLY A 128 -8.72 4.16 -8.94
N ASN A 129 -9.69 4.06 -9.82
CA ASN A 129 -10.85 4.93 -9.79
C ASN A 129 -12.01 4.25 -9.04
N ASP A 130 -11.76 3.63 -7.90
CA ASP A 130 -12.65 2.81 -7.08
C ASP A 130 -13.83 2.14 -7.87
N GLY A 131 -15.08 2.36 -7.54
CA GLY A 131 -16.27 1.85 -8.28
C GLY A 131 -16.58 0.38 -8.03
N ILE A 132 -15.84 -0.28 -7.14
CA ILE A 132 -16.02 -1.68 -6.74
C ILE A 132 -15.86 -1.83 -5.23
N LEU A 133 -16.66 -2.69 -4.64
CA LEU A 133 -16.48 -3.11 -3.25
C LEU A 133 -15.39 -4.19 -3.18
N ARG A 134 -14.40 -4.00 -2.29
CA ARG A 134 -13.40 -5.03 -2.02
C ARG A 134 -13.97 -6.08 -1.09
N ASP A 135 -13.57 -7.34 -1.30
CA ASP A 135 -13.92 -8.43 -0.38
C ASP A 135 -13.22 -8.19 0.97
N THR A 136 -14.01 -7.83 1.98
CA THR A 136 -13.55 -7.53 3.35
C THR A 136 -13.11 -8.77 4.12
N SER A 137 -13.38 -9.98 3.59
CA SER A 137 -12.95 -11.24 4.21
C SER A 137 -11.47 -11.58 3.95
N LEU A 138 -10.89 -11.05 2.88
CA LEU A 138 -9.57 -11.45 2.39
C LEU A 138 -8.52 -10.33 2.38
N SER A 139 -8.92 -9.07 2.51
CA SER A 139 -8.07 -7.95 2.10
C SER A 139 -7.10 -7.45 3.15
N SER A 140 -5.82 -7.53 2.81
CA SER A 140 -4.84 -6.47 3.10
C SER A 140 -4.55 -5.76 1.78
N SER A 141 -4.57 -4.43 1.75
CA SER A 141 -4.39 -3.67 0.51
C SER A 141 -2.93 -3.36 0.19
N ILE A 142 -2.03 -3.65 1.09
CA ILE A 142 -0.58 -3.43 0.96
C ILE A 142 0.11 -4.74 1.25
N SER A 143 1.09 -5.09 0.42
CA SER A 143 1.90 -6.30 0.49
C SER A 143 1.17 -7.62 0.14
N GLY A 144 1.95 -8.63 -0.20
CA GLY A 144 1.47 -9.99 -0.43
C GLY A 144 1.59 -10.85 0.82
N GLY A 145 0.65 -11.80 1.00
CA GLY A 145 0.80 -12.90 1.96
C GLY A 145 0.53 -12.58 3.43
N THR A 146 -0.17 -11.49 3.74
CA THR A 146 -0.60 -11.18 5.12
C THR A 146 -1.85 -11.95 5.52
N PRO A 147 -2.01 -12.32 6.80
CA PRO A 147 -3.24 -12.93 7.30
C PRO A 147 -4.45 -12.02 7.09
N SER A 148 -5.61 -12.62 6.84
CA SER A 148 -6.88 -11.88 6.76
C SER A 148 -7.15 -11.12 8.06
N PRO A 149 -7.39 -9.81 8.03
CA PRO A 149 -7.79 -9.06 9.22
C PRO A 149 -9.09 -9.55 9.85
N LEU A 150 -10.06 -9.97 9.02
CA LEU A 150 -11.29 -10.61 9.51
C LEU A 150 -10.98 -11.90 10.26
N GLY A 151 -10.06 -12.73 9.73
CA GLY A 151 -9.57 -13.93 10.41
C GLY A 151 -8.88 -13.63 11.75
N GLN A 152 -8.26 -12.46 11.88
CA GLN A 152 -7.67 -11.95 13.11
C GLN A 152 -8.68 -11.31 14.07
N GLY A 153 -9.96 -11.29 13.74
CA GLY A 153 -11.04 -10.75 14.59
C GLY A 153 -11.30 -9.26 14.45
N PHE A 154 -10.83 -8.60 13.38
CA PHE A 154 -11.21 -7.22 13.09
C PHE A 154 -12.61 -7.17 12.46
N ALA A 155 -13.40 -6.17 12.81
CA ALA A 155 -14.51 -5.72 11.98
C ALA A 155 -13.92 -4.92 10.80
N VAL A 156 -14.26 -5.31 9.56
CA VAL A 156 -13.58 -4.79 8.36
C VAL A 156 -14.58 -4.14 7.41
N VAL A 157 -14.31 -2.93 6.95
CA VAL A 157 -15.14 -2.21 5.98
C VAL A 157 -14.35 -1.81 4.73
N SER A 158 -15.02 -1.77 3.58
CA SER A 158 -14.57 -1.14 2.34
C SER A 158 -15.70 -0.33 1.70
N THR A 159 -15.38 0.60 0.80
CA THR A 159 -16.34 1.40 0.02
C THR A 159 -15.98 1.39 -1.46
N ASP A 160 -16.97 1.64 -2.31
CA ASP A 160 -16.80 1.82 -3.76
C ASP A 160 -16.38 3.25 -4.15
N GLY A 161 -16.27 4.17 -3.20
CA GLY A 161 -15.92 5.57 -3.48
C GLY A 161 -17.09 6.44 -3.93
N GLY A 162 -18.33 5.92 -3.96
CA GLY A 162 -19.55 6.68 -4.26
C GLY A 162 -20.10 6.50 -5.68
N HIS A 163 -19.63 5.52 -6.43
CA HIS A 163 -20.09 5.19 -7.77
C HIS A 163 -19.86 3.70 -8.09
N ILE A 164 -20.41 3.23 -9.20
CA ILE A 164 -20.23 1.87 -9.69
C ILE A 164 -19.46 1.90 -11.02
N GLY A 165 -18.51 0.97 -11.17
CA GLY A 165 -17.64 0.85 -12.35
C GLY A 165 -16.31 1.57 -12.19
N THR A 166 -15.25 0.97 -12.75
CA THR A 166 -13.85 1.38 -12.54
C THR A 166 -13.39 2.52 -13.46
N THR A 167 -14.26 3.08 -14.29
CA THR A 167 -13.96 4.25 -15.13
C THR A 167 -14.29 5.53 -14.40
N ALA A 168 -13.59 6.62 -14.75
CA ALA A 168 -13.81 7.94 -14.16
C ALA A 168 -15.05 8.68 -14.73
N SER A 169 -15.92 7.99 -15.48
CA SER A 169 -17.10 8.59 -16.11
C SER A 169 -18.11 9.21 -15.13
N PHE A 170 -18.00 8.93 -13.84
CA PHE A 170 -18.73 9.58 -12.75
C PHE A 170 -18.38 11.07 -12.61
N GLY A 171 -17.22 11.48 -13.12
CA GLY A 171 -16.73 12.86 -13.04
C GLY A 171 -17.60 13.89 -13.74
N ALA A 172 -18.57 13.44 -14.57
CA ALA A 172 -19.62 14.30 -15.12
C ALA A 172 -20.58 14.85 -14.04
N ASP A 173 -20.71 14.17 -12.90
CA ASP A 173 -21.55 14.58 -11.78
C ASP A 173 -20.71 15.24 -10.67
N PRO A 174 -20.94 16.54 -10.34
CA PRO A 174 -20.14 17.24 -9.34
C PRO A 174 -20.19 16.61 -7.94
N GLN A 175 -21.33 16.03 -7.53
CA GLN A 175 -21.44 15.39 -6.23
C GLN A 175 -20.68 14.06 -6.21
N ALA A 176 -20.69 13.28 -7.29
CA ALA A 176 -19.91 12.06 -7.39
C ALA A 176 -18.39 12.33 -7.31
N ARG A 177 -17.92 13.46 -7.88
CA ARG A 177 -16.54 13.93 -7.70
C ARG A 177 -16.22 14.24 -6.24
N ILE A 178 -17.15 14.86 -5.50
CA ILE A 178 -16.99 15.12 -4.06
C ILE A 178 -17.02 13.81 -3.26
N ASP A 179 -17.92 12.90 -3.62
CA ASP A 179 -18.02 11.58 -2.98
C ASP A 179 -16.70 10.82 -3.15
N HIS A 180 -16.14 10.76 -4.35
CA HIS A 180 -14.86 10.12 -4.64
C HIS A 180 -13.67 10.86 -4.01
N ALA A 181 -13.74 12.18 -3.87
CA ALA A 181 -12.66 12.94 -3.25
C ALA A 181 -12.50 12.65 -1.75
N TYR A 182 -13.60 12.62 -0.98
CA TYR A 182 -13.54 12.45 0.47
C TYR A 182 -14.86 12.04 1.16
N ASN A 183 -16.04 12.39 0.60
CA ASN A 183 -17.30 12.26 1.33
C ASN A 183 -17.72 10.79 1.52
N SER A 184 -17.43 9.91 0.55
CA SER A 184 -17.72 8.48 0.67
C SER A 184 -16.95 7.85 1.85
N TYR A 185 -15.73 8.27 2.09
CA TYR A 185 -14.88 7.76 3.17
C TYR A 185 -15.44 8.16 4.54
N ASP A 186 -15.82 9.45 4.70
CA ASP A 186 -16.51 9.97 5.87
C ASP A 186 -17.78 9.17 6.18
N LYS A 187 -18.70 9.12 5.21
CA LYS A 187 -20.00 8.48 5.40
C LYS A 187 -19.87 6.98 5.70
N THR A 188 -18.96 6.29 5.02
CA THR A 188 -18.70 4.87 5.26
C THR A 188 -18.12 4.62 6.65
N ALA A 189 -17.12 5.41 7.08
CA ALA A 189 -16.49 5.23 8.38
C ALA A 189 -17.48 5.46 9.53
N VAL A 190 -18.30 6.50 9.45
CA VAL A 190 -19.34 6.82 10.44
C VAL A 190 -20.39 5.72 10.49
N SER A 191 -20.88 5.28 9.32
CA SER A 191 -21.90 4.22 9.23
C SER A 191 -21.37 2.88 9.77
N ALA A 192 -20.14 2.49 9.40
CA ALA A 192 -19.52 1.27 9.88
C ALA A 192 -19.37 1.26 11.40
N LYS A 193 -18.85 2.34 12.00
CA LYS A 193 -18.72 2.45 13.46
C LYS A 193 -20.07 2.40 14.19
N SER A 194 -21.13 2.98 13.62
CA SER A 194 -22.48 2.89 14.14
C SER A 194 -23.02 1.46 14.09
N LEU A 195 -22.83 0.77 12.96
CA LEU A 195 -23.25 -0.63 12.79
C LEU A 195 -22.51 -1.57 13.73
N ILE A 196 -21.18 -1.38 13.91
CA ILE A 196 -20.38 -2.10 14.91
C ILE A 196 -20.95 -1.91 16.31
N ALA A 197 -21.22 -0.66 16.69
CA ALA A 197 -21.78 -0.37 18.01
C ALA A 197 -23.18 -0.99 18.20
N THR A 198 -24.02 -1.02 17.17
CA THR A 198 -25.33 -1.66 17.21
C THR A 198 -25.22 -3.19 17.30
N HIS A 199 -24.30 -3.80 16.55
CA HIS A 199 -24.15 -5.26 16.51
C HIS A 199 -23.54 -5.83 17.78
N TYR A 200 -22.46 -5.21 18.30
CA TYR A 200 -21.75 -5.71 19.48
C TYR A 200 -22.12 -5.03 20.81
N GLY A 201 -23.03 -4.04 20.77
CA GLY A 201 -23.43 -3.27 21.96
C GLY A 201 -22.38 -2.29 22.48
N ARG A 202 -21.25 -2.12 21.78
CA ARG A 202 -20.16 -1.19 22.14
C ARG A 202 -19.40 -0.69 20.92
N LYS A 203 -18.80 0.49 21.02
CA LYS A 203 -17.94 1.06 19.97
C LYS A 203 -16.62 0.27 19.84
N PRO A 204 -15.91 0.38 18.71
CA PRO A 204 -14.53 -0.13 18.60
C PRO A 204 -13.63 0.48 19.67
N ASP A 205 -12.76 -0.33 20.26
CA ASP A 205 -11.72 0.11 21.20
C ASP A 205 -10.60 0.82 20.45
N ARG A 206 -10.28 0.32 19.24
CA ARG A 206 -9.26 0.87 18.33
C ARG A 206 -9.75 0.83 16.90
N SER A 207 -9.36 1.84 16.15
CA SER A 207 -9.70 2.00 14.73
C SER A 207 -8.44 2.16 13.90
N TYR A 208 -8.30 1.33 12.87
CA TYR A 208 -7.17 1.28 11.96
C TYR A 208 -7.63 1.55 10.54
N PHE A 209 -6.74 2.14 9.75
CA PHE A 209 -6.91 2.29 8.31
C PHE A 209 -5.69 1.69 7.60
N SER A 210 -5.92 0.97 6.50
CA SER A 210 -4.85 0.50 5.64
C SER A 210 -5.27 0.61 4.17
N GLY A 211 -4.46 1.29 3.37
CA GLY A 211 -4.74 1.46 1.94
C GLY A 211 -3.48 1.76 1.13
N CYS A 212 -3.48 1.32 -0.13
CA CYS A 212 -2.41 1.60 -1.09
C CYS A 212 -2.95 2.39 -2.29
N SER A 213 -2.10 3.19 -2.95
CA SER A 213 -2.53 3.93 -4.15
C SER A 213 -3.59 4.98 -3.84
N GLY A 214 -4.73 4.95 -4.52
CA GLY A 214 -5.91 5.70 -4.12
C GLY A 214 -6.29 5.47 -2.66
N GLY A 215 -6.17 4.22 -2.16
CA GLY A 215 -6.36 3.91 -0.74
C GLY A 215 -5.33 4.59 0.18
N GLY A 216 -4.09 4.73 -0.27
CA GLY A 216 -3.08 5.53 0.45
C GLY A 216 -3.48 7.01 0.54
N ARG A 217 -4.04 7.58 -0.54
CA ARG A 217 -4.63 8.93 -0.53
C ARG A 217 -5.82 9.02 0.44
N GLN A 218 -6.70 8.00 0.45
CA GLN A 218 -7.83 7.92 1.39
C GLN A 218 -7.34 7.97 2.85
N GLY A 219 -6.25 7.28 3.17
CA GLY A 219 -5.59 7.39 4.48
C GLY A 219 -5.12 8.80 4.78
N MET A 220 -4.57 9.52 3.81
CA MET A 220 -4.18 10.91 3.96
C MET A 220 -5.40 11.83 4.12
N VAL A 221 -6.51 11.57 3.43
CA VAL A 221 -7.78 12.29 3.66
C VAL A 221 -8.21 12.16 5.11
N PHE A 222 -8.16 10.96 5.68
CA PHE A 222 -8.51 10.75 7.08
C PHE A 222 -7.56 11.49 8.04
N SER A 223 -6.26 11.44 7.80
CA SER A 223 -5.29 12.13 8.67
C SER A 223 -5.45 13.66 8.67
N GLN A 224 -5.96 14.23 7.57
CA GLN A 224 -6.07 15.67 7.36
C GLN A 224 -7.48 16.22 7.65
N ARG A 225 -8.52 15.60 7.05
CA ARG A 225 -9.91 16.10 7.13
C ARG A 225 -10.69 15.52 8.30
N PHE A 226 -10.37 14.27 8.72
CA PHE A 226 -11.10 13.52 9.73
C PHE A 226 -10.12 12.92 10.76
N PRO A 227 -9.27 13.75 11.39
CA PRO A 227 -8.15 13.28 12.20
C PRO A 227 -8.56 12.42 13.40
N ASP A 228 -9.83 12.50 13.83
CA ASP A 228 -10.35 11.76 14.99
C ASP A 228 -10.86 10.34 14.67
N TYR A 229 -10.83 9.92 13.40
CA TYR A 229 -11.48 8.68 13.01
C TYR A 229 -10.63 7.42 13.26
N PHE A 230 -9.31 7.51 13.16
CA PHE A 230 -8.42 6.35 13.23
C PHE A 230 -7.24 6.58 14.17
N ASP A 231 -6.94 5.58 15.01
CA ASP A 231 -5.77 5.59 15.89
C ASP A 231 -4.49 5.42 15.09
N ALA A 232 -4.56 4.66 13.99
CA ALA A 232 -3.43 4.48 13.09
C ALA A 232 -3.86 4.35 11.63
N ILE A 233 -2.99 4.85 10.74
CA ILE A 233 -3.18 4.88 9.28
C ILE A 233 -1.92 4.33 8.62
N THR A 234 -2.07 3.29 7.77
CA THR A 234 -1.04 2.88 6.82
C THR A 234 -1.40 3.41 5.43
N ALA A 235 -0.57 4.30 4.92
CA ALA A 235 -0.68 4.91 3.60
C ALA A 235 0.43 4.35 2.69
N GLY A 236 0.10 3.30 1.93
CA GLY A 236 1.01 2.68 0.97
C GLY A 236 0.98 3.41 -0.37
N ALA A 237 2.16 3.65 -0.95
CA ALA A 237 2.31 4.33 -2.24
C ALA A 237 1.24 5.42 -2.46
N PRO A 238 1.11 6.39 -1.53
CA PRO A 238 -0.07 7.25 -1.46
C PRO A 238 -0.15 8.20 -2.65
N ALA A 239 -1.31 8.21 -3.30
CA ALA A 239 -1.64 9.09 -4.42
C ALA A 239 -1.91 10.54 -3.93
N MET A 240 -0.94 11.18 -3.26
CA MET A 240 -1.16 12.44 -2.55
C MET A 240 -1.43 13.63 -3.47
N ARG A 241 -0.85 13.65 -4.66
CA ARG A 241 -1.14 14.64 -5.71
C ARG A 241 -1.29 13.95 -7.06
N VAL A 242 -2.30 13.08 -7.14
CA VAL A 242 -2.53 12.32 -8.36
C VAL A 242 -3.02 13.23 -9.49
N SER A 243 -3.93 14.16 -9.20
CA SER A 243 -4.46 15.06 -10.24
C SER A 243 -3.43 16.10 -10.66
N SER A 244 -2.78 16.79 -9.73
CA SER A 244 -1.84 17.89 -10.04
C SER A 244 -0.40 17.44 -10.34
N GLY A 245 -0.05 16.17 -10.11
CA GLY A 245 1.33 15.68 -10.20
C GLY A 245 1.49 14.39 -11.00
N ALA A 246 1.04 13.26 -10.46
CA ALA A 246 1.28 11.95 -11.06
C ALA A 246 0.62 11.80 -12.44
N THR A 247 -0.56 12.38 -12.67
CA THR A 247 -1.19 12.40 -14.00
C THR A 247 -0.37 13.22 -14.99
N VAL A 248 0.19 14.35 -14.57
CA VAL A 248 1.11 15.15 -15.40
C VAL A 248 2.36 14.33 -15.77
N ALA A 249 2.90 13.55 -14.80
CA ALA A 249 4.03 12.65 -15.06
C ALA A 249 3.64 11.51 -16.01
N ALA A 250 2.43 10.96 -15.88
CA ALA A 250 1.94 9.93 -16.79
C ALA A 250 1.87 10.45 -18.25
N MET A 251 1.38 11.70 -18.46
CA MET A 251 1.38 12.34 -19.79
C MET A 251 2.81 12.56 -20.29
N TRP A 252 3.70 13.06 -19.44
CA TRP A 252 5.10 13.27 -19.76
C TRP A 252 5.79 11.98 -20.22
N ASN A 253 5.59 10.89 -19.48
CA ASN A 253 6.17 9.59 -19.77
C ASN A 253 5.58 8.99 -21.07
N THR A 254 4.25 9.05 -21.22
CA THR A 254 3.55 8.57 -22.41
C THR A 254 4.04 9.29 -23.67
N ILE A 255 4.12 10.61 -23.65
CA ILE A 255 4.62 11.41 -24.78
C ILE A 255 6.06 11.05 -25.10
N ALA A 256 6.93 10.92 -24.08
CA ALA A 256 8.34 10.58 -24.28
C ALA A 256 8.53 9.18 -24.90
N PHE A 257 7.81 8.17 -24.39
CA PHE A 257 7.92 6.82 -24.92
C PHE A 257 7.22 6.66 -26.27
N ASN A 258 6.06 7.29 -26.45
CA ASN A 258 5.36 7.28 -27.74
C ASN A 258 6.21 7.89 -28.87
N ALA A 259 6.96 8.95 -28.57
CA ALA A 259 7.80 9.63 -29.57
C ALA A 259 8.88 8.72 -30.19
N ILE A 260 9.35 7.71 -29.44
CA ILE A 260 10.39 6.77 -29.90
C ILE A 260 9.85 5.40 -30.30
N ALA A 261 8.56 5.15 -30.11
CA ALA A 261 7.93 3.89 -30.46
C ALA A 261 7.89 3.69 -31.98
N PRO A 262 8.12 2.46 -32.50
CA PRO A 262 7.98 2.18 -33.91
C PRO A 262 6.54 2.37 -34.38
N GLN A 263 6.39 2.59 -35.69
CA GLN A 263 5.07 2.78 -36.31
C GLN A 263 4.61 1.48 -37.01
N ASP A 264 3.29 1.28 -37.01
CA ASP A 264 2.65 0.27 -37.86
C ASP A 264 2.62 0.72 -39.34
N ALA A 265 2.08 -0.11 -40.23
CA ALA A 265 1.95 0.18 -41.64
C ALA A 265 1.07 1.41 -41.95
N SER A 266 0.25 1.85 -41.02
CA SER A 266 -0.61 3.03 -41.13
C SER A 266 0.04 4.30 -40.54
N GLY A 267 1.27 4.19 -40.02
CA GLY A 267 2.01 5.30 -39.41
C GLY A 267 1.67 5.56 -37.93
N ASN A 268 0.87 4.71 -37.29
CA ASN A 268 0.53 4.87 -35.88
C ASN A 268 1.59 4.24 -34.98
N ARG A 269 1.89 4.87 -33.85
CA ARG A 269 2.90 4.41 -32.90
C ARG A 269 2.38 3.23 -32.06
N ILE A 270 3.25 2.23 -31.84
CA ILE A 270 2.98 1.06 -30.99
C ILE A 270 3.76 1.25 -29.69
N LEU A 271 3.14 1.87 -28.69
CA LEU A 271 3.76 2.29 -27.43
C LEU A 271 4.55 1.18 -26.75
N SER A 272 4.01 -0.04 -26.70
CA SER A 272 4.65 -1.19 -26.02
C SER A 272 6.02 -1.55 -26.61
N GLN A 273 6.30 -1.15 -27.85
CA GLN A 273 7.53 -1.44 -28.58
C GLN A 273 8.60 -0.35 -28.43
N ALA A 274 8.36 0.72 -27.67
CA ALA A 274 9.38 1.73 -27.36
C ALA A 274 10.62 1.13 -26.68
N PHE A 275 10.39 0.13 -25.81
CA PHE A 275 11.42 -0.70 -25.18
C PHE A 275 10.99 -2.16 -25.19
N SER A 276 11.90 -3.04 -25.60
CA SER A 276 11.74 -4.49 -25.38
C SER A 276 11.99 -4.86 -23.90
N ASN A 277 11.60 -6.06 -23.50
CA ASN A 277 11.97 -6.56 -22.15
C ASN A 277 13.50 -6.69 -22.01
N ALA A 278 14.20 -7.02 -23.08
CA ALA A 278 15.67 -7.06 -23.08
C ALA A 278 16.29 -5.68 -22.83
N ASP A 279 15.72 -4.61 -23.41
CA ASP A 279 16.18 -3.24 -23.15
C ASP A 279 15.97 -2.85 -21.68
N LEU A 280 14.80 -3.15 -21.10
CA LEU A 280 14.53 -2.87 -19.68
C LEU A 280 15.45 -3.67 -18.75
N ASN A 281 15.71 -4.94 -19.07
CA ASN A 281 16.67 -5.76 -18.33
C ASN A 281 18.10 -5.21 -18.43
N LEU A 282 18.49 -4.70 -19.59
CA LEU A 282 19.79 -4.04 -19.77
C LEU A 282 19.92 -2.83 -18.84
N VAL A 283 18.89 -1.99 -18.76
CA VAL A 283 18.86 -0.83 -17.83
C VAL A 283 18.92 -1.30 -16.39
N ALA A 284 18.08 -2.27 -15.99
CA ALA A 284 18.06 -2.78 -14.62
C ALA A 284 19.42 -3.38 -14.18
N ASN A 285 20.09 -4.10 -15.08
CA ASN A 285 21.42 -4.64 -14.82
C ASN A 285 22.47 -3.54 -14.66
N ALA A 286 22.40 -2.49 -15.47
CA ALA A 286 23.30 -1.35 -15.35
C ALA A 286 23.05 -0.53 -14.07
N VAL A 287 21.79 -0.40 -13.63
CA VAL A 287 21.46 0.19 -12.32
C VAL A 287 22.07 -0.64 -11.20
N LYS A 288 21.89 -1.98 -11.21
CA LYS A 288 22.52 -2.88 -10.23
C LYS A 288 24.04 -2.70 -10.24
N SER A 289 24.69 -2.78 -11.39
CA SER A 289 26.15 -2.63 -11.50
C SER A 289 26.66 -1.31 -10.96
N SER A 290 25.86 -0.24 -11.03
CA SER A 290 26.25 1.11 -10.60
C SER A 290 25.95 1.39 -9.13
N CYS A 291 24.93 0.74 -8.55
CA CYS A 291 24.33 1.19 -7.30
C CYS A 291 24.25 0.11 -6.20
N ASP A 292 24.26 -1.17 -6.55
CA ASP A 292 24.00 -2.27 -5.65
C ASP A 292 25.01 -2.31 -4.48
N ALA A 293 26.30 -2.14 -4.77
CA ALA A 293 27.35 -2.13 -3.74
C ALA A 293 27.26 -0.98 -2.71
N ALA A 294 26.36 0.00 -2.90
CA ALA A 294 26.29 1.19 -2.04
C ALA A 294 25.73 0.92 -0.64
N ASP A 295 25.13 -0.24 -0.41
CA ASP A 295 24.66 -0.70 0.90
C ASP A 295 25.61 -1.72 1.58
N GLY A 296 26.79 -1.96 0.95
CA GLY A 296 27.85 -2.82 1.48
C GLY A 296 27.87 -4.23 0.92
N VAL A 297 27.00 -4.58 -0.04
CA VAL A 297 26.95 -5.90 -0.67
C VAL A 297 26.46 -5.79 -2.11
N VAL A 298 26.82 -6.78 -2.95
CA VAL A 298 26.26 -6.93 -4.29
C VAL A 298 25.31 -8.13 -4.26
N ASP A 299 24.02 -7.88 -4.13
CA ASP A 299 23.01 -8.93 -3.93
C ASP A 299 21.75 -8.76 -4.81
N GLY A 300 21.76 -7.81 -5.74
CA GLY A 300 20.67 -7.53 -6.66
C GLY A 300 19.64 -6.53 -6.17
N MET A 301 19.77 -6.00 -4.93
CA MET A 301 18.88 -5.00 -4.34
C MET A 301 19.63 -3.68 -4.08
N VAL A 302 19.05 -2.57 -4.46
CA VAL A 302 19.63 -1.23 -4.21
C VAL A 302 18.96 -0.63 -2.97
N SER A 303 19.47 -0.99 -1.76
CA SER A 303 18.89 -0.50 -0.52
C SER A 303 19.25 0.98 -0.24
N ASN A 304 20.45 1.42 -0.62
CA ASN A 304 20.88 2.81 -0.51
C ASN A 304 20.57 3.59 -1.80
N THR A 305 19.29 3.80 -2.09
CA THR A 305 18.83 4.46 -3.32
C THR A 305 19.30 5.93 -3.43
N LYS A 306 19.49 6.62 -2.31
CA LYS A 306 20.00 8.00 -2.30
C LYS A 306 21.43 8.13 -2.80
N ALA A 307 22.25 7.10 -2.57
CA ALA A 307 23.62 7.04 -3.09
C ALA A 307 23.67 6.65 -4.56
N CYS A 308 22.62 6.10 -5.15
CA CYS A 308 22.57 5.70 -6.53
C CYS A 308 22.63 6.91 -7.47
N LYS A 309 23.69 6.98 -8.28
CA LYS A 309 23.95 8.06 -9.26
C LYS A 309 24.01 7.52 -10.70
N PHE A 310 23.10 6.63 -11.03
CA PHE A 310 23.04 6.02 -12.35
C PHE A 310 22.73 7.05 -13.46
N ASN A 311 23.44 6.93 -14.59
CA ASN A 311 23.20 7.72 -15.80
C ASN A 311 22.98 6.77 -16.98
N PRO A 312 21.82 6.76 -17.64
CA PRO A 312 21.54 5.84 -18.74
C PRO A 312 22.43 6.07 -19.99
N ALA A 313 23.16 7.19 -20.08
CA ALA A 313 24.10 7.45 -21.14
C ALA A 313 25.21 6.39 -21.26
N VAL A 314 25.54 5.68 -20.18
CA VAL A 314 26.52 4.57 -20.20
C VAL A 314 26.07 3.40 -21.07
N LEU A 315 24.79 3.31 -21.38
CA LEU A 315 24.18 2.29 -22.22
C LEU A 315 24.03 2.71 -23.70
N GLN A 316 24.42 3.93 -24.04
CA GLN A 316 24.21 4.44 -25.40
C GLN A 316 25.09 3.70 -26.41
N CYS A 317 24.51 3.23 -27.51
CA CYS A 317 25.25 2.64 -28.60
C CYS A 317 26.20 3.67 -29.26
N SER A 318 27.41 3.24 -29.60
CA SER A 318 28.35 4.05 -30.37
C SER A 318 27.99 4.14 -31.86
N GLY A 319 27.06 3.28 -32.31
CA GLY A 319 26.59 3.18 -33.69
C GLY A 319 25.12 2.78 -33.74
N ALA A 320 24.76 1.86 -34.63
CA ALA A 320 23.41 1.33 -34.73
C ALA A 320 23.01 0.59 -33.46
N LYS A 321 21.69 0.58 -33.13
CA LYS A 321 21.13 -0.16 -32.00
C LYS A 321 21.52 -1.64 -32.07
N ALA A 322 22.09 -2.16 -30.99
CA ALA A 322 22.42 -3.57 -30.79
C ALA A 322 21.77 -4.13 -29.54
N ALA A 323 21.94 -5.41 -29.24
CA ALA A 323 21.31 -6.08 -28.12
C ALA A 323 21.85 -5.64 -26.74
N ASP A 324 23.10 -5.17 -26.72
CA ASP A 324 23.85 -4.79 -25.51
C ASP A 324 23.91 -3.27 -25.27
N CYS A 325 23.18 -2.47 -26.07
CA CYS A 325 23.13 -1.02 -25.92
C CYS A 325 21.76 -0.44 -26.29
N LEU A 326 21.51 0.80 -25.92
CA LEU A 326 20.27 1.55 -26.20
C LEU A 326 20.55 2.57 -27.31
N SER A 327 19.55 2.85 -28.14
CA SER A 327 19.62 3.97 -29.07
C SER A 327 19.70 5.32 -28.33
N THR A 328 20.24 6.34 -28.97
CA THR A 328 20.26 7.72 -28.43
C THR A 328 18.86 8.19 -28.06
N ALA A 329 17.84 7.83 -28.84
CA ALA A 329 16.44 8.17 -28.57
C ALA A 329 15.92 7.47 -27.29
N GLN A 330 16.27 6.20 -27.09
CA GLN A 330 15.87 5.47 -25.86
C GLN A 330 16.56 6.04 -24.61
N VAL A 331 17.86 6.35 -24.68
CA VAL A 331 18.60 7.01 -23.60
C VAL A 331 17.97 8.37 -23.26
N GLY A 332 17.65 9.18 -24.27
CA GLY A 332 16.99 10.47 -24.09
C GLY A 332 15.61 10.36 -23.45
N ALA A 333 14.79 9.37 -23.86
CA ALA A 333 13.49 9.12 -23.28
C ALA A 333 13.58 8.71 -21.81
N LEU A 334 14.49 7.79 -21.45
CA LEU A 334 14.72 7.41 -20.04
C LEU A 334 15.20 8.59 -19.20
N THR A 335 16.18 9.36 -19.70
CA THR A 335 16.67 10.55 -18.99
C THR A 335 15.53 11.53 -18.72
N LYS A 336 14.69 11.79 -19.72
CA LYS A 336 13.54 12.67 -19.62
C LYS A 336 12.51 12.17 -18.59
N VAL A 337 12.16 10.89 -18.65
CA VAL A 337 11.15 10.26 -17.78
C VAL A 337 11.61 10.23 -16.33
N PHE A 338 12.83 9.79 -16.06
CA PHE A 338 13.34 9.69 -14.68
C PHE A 338 13.67 11.06 -14.06
N ALA A 339 13.90 12.09 -14.86
CA ALA A 339 14.04 13.47 -14.35
C ALA A 339 12.70 14.10 -13.90
N GLY A 340 11.57 13.52 -14.31
CA GLY A 340 10.22 14.05 -14.02
C GLY A 340 9.78 15.19 -14.93
N PRO A 341 8.46 15.48 -14.96
CA PRO A 341 7.87 16.49 -15.84
C PRO A 341 8.28 17.91 -15.46
N ARG A 342 8.47 18.74 -16.49
CA ARG A 342 8.80 20.16 -16.34
C ARG A 342 8.01 20.98 -17.35
N ASN A 343 7.71 22.23 -16.99
CA ASN A 343 7.17 23.22 -17.91
C ASN A 343 8.28 23.83 -18.78
N SER A 344 7.93 24.72 -19.71
CA SER A 344 8.89 25.38 -20.63
C SER A 344 9.90 26.28 -19.90
N ALA A 345 9.57 26.77 -18.71
CA ALA A 345 10.46 27.55 -17.84
C ALA A 345 11.42 26.65 -17.02
N GLY A 346 11.36 25.30 -17.18
CA GLY A 346 12.19 24.35 -16.46
C GLY A 346 11.72 24.04 -15.01
N GLN A 347 10.58 24.58 -14.59
CA GLN A 347 10.02 24.30 -13.27
C GLN A 347 9.51 22.87 -13.20
N ALA A 348 9.85 22.14 -12.13
CA ALA A 348 9.36 20.78 -11.91
C ALA A 348 7.87 20.79 -11.59
N LEU A 349 7.11 19.93 -12.26
CA LEU A 349 5.66 19.75 -12.05
C LEU A 349 5.38 18.54 -11.16
N TYR A 350 6.29 17.58 -11.10
CA TYR A 350 6.25 16.42 -10.21
C TYR A 350 7.66 15.90 -9.95
N ALA A 351 7.83 15.08 -8.91
CA ALA A 351 9.11 14.48 -8.57
C ALA A 351 9.58 13.52 -9.68
N GLY A 352 10.89 13.46 -9.90
CA GLY A 352 11.51 12.44 -10.73
C GLY A 352 11.47 11.07 -10.07
N GLN A 353 11.67 10.01 -10.88
CA GLN A 353 11.69 8.64 -10.40
C GLN A 353 13.07 8.26 -9.85
N PRO A 354 13.17 7.48 -8.77
CA PRO A 354 14.44 6.89 -8.38
C PRO A 354 14.87 5.81 -9.37
N TRP A 355 16.18 5.65 -9.55
CA TRP A 355 16.71 4.53 -10.31
C TRP A 355 16.73 3.26 -9.45
N ASP A 356 15.92 2.29 -9.82
CA ASP A 356 15.78 1.03 -9.11
C ASP A 356 15.61 -0.14 -10.10
N PRO A 357 16.21 -1.33 -9.86
CA PRO A 357 16.17 -2.46 -10.79
C PRO A 357 14.77 -2.99 -11.11
N GLY A 358 13.79 -2.76 -10.26
CA GLY A 358 12.41 -3.22 -10.48
C GLY A 358 11.70 -2.57 -11.66
N LEU A 359 12.33 -1.59 -12.33
CA LEU A 359 11.83 -1.03 -13.61
C LEU A 359 11.71 -2.07 -14.73
N ALA A 360 12.43 -3.19 -14.66
CA ALA A 360 12.31 -4.28 -15.62
C ALA A 360 11.18 -5.27 -15.29
N ALA A 361 10.53 -5.14 -14.12
CA ALA A 361 9.46 -6.04 -13.72
C ALA A 361 8.17 -5.84 -14.52
N PRO A 362 7.35 -6.89 -14.70
CA PRO A 362 6.10 -6.80 -15.45
C PRO A 362 5.15 -5.72 -14.94
N GLY A 363 5.11 -5.48 -13.64
CA GLY A 363 4.27 -4.44 -13.02
C GLY A 363 4.63 -3.04 -13.49
N TRP A 364 5.92 -2.72 -13.61
CA TRP A 364 6.37 -1.42 -14.15
C TRP A 364 5.94 -1.26 -15.60
N ARG A 365 6.18 -2.29 -16.43
CA ARG A 365 5.82 -2.28 -17.85
C ARG A 365 4.31 -2.11 -18.06
N ALA A 366 3.49 -2.80 -17.28
CA ALA A 366 2.02 -2.74 -17.37
C ALA A 366 1.47 -1.32 -17.19
N TRP A 367 2.13 -0.49 -16.38
CA TRP A 367 1.75 0.92 -16.21
C TRP A 367 2.24 1.81 -17.34
N THR A 368 3.49 1.64 -17.77
CA THR A 368 4.20 2.62 -18.59
C THR A 368 4.06 2.38 -20.09
N LEU A 369 4.25 1.13 -20.53
CA LEU A 369 4.34 0.72 -21.93
C LEU A 369 3.18 -0.17 -22.38
N GLY A 370 2.66 -0.97 -21.44
CA GLY A 370 1.68 -2.00 -21.76
C GLY A 370 2.27 -3.18 -22.54
N SER A 371 1.37 -3.94 -23.16
CA SER A 371 1.68 -5.16 -23.92
C SER A 371 1.04 -5.20 -25.32
N SER A 372 0.13 -4.27 -25.63
CA SER A 372 -0.57 -4.22 -26.92
C SER A 372 0.42 -4.07 -28.06
N THR A 373 0.33 -4.95 -29.06
CA THR A 373 1.11 -4.91 -30.28
C THR A 373 0.44 -4.10 -31.40
N THR A 374 -0.59 -3.35 -31.06
CA THR A 374 -1.35 -2.48 -31.97
C THR A 374 -1.23 -1.02 -31.56
N ALA A 375 -1.73 -0.13 -32.40
CA ALA A 375 -1.81 1.31 -32.12
C ALA A 375 -2.80 1.69 -30.99
N THR A 376 -3.58 0.73 -30.48
CA THR A 376 -4.44 0.93 -29.30
C THR A 376 -3.66 0.49 -28.05
N PRO A 377 -3.11 1.43 -27.26
CA PRO A 377 -2.29 1.09 -26.10
C PRO A 377 -3.16 0.58 -24.96
N ASP A 378 -2.64 -0.43 -24.23
CA ASP A 378 -3.23 -1.01 -23.02
C ASP A 378 -2.48 -0.62 -21.74
N ALA A 379 -1.49 0.24 -21.85
CA ALA A 379 -0.77 0.77 -20.68
C ALA A 379 -1.73 1.48 -19.72
N ARG A 380 -1.55 1.25 -18.40
CA ARG A 380 -2.43 1.85 -17.39
C ARG A 380 -2.33 3.38 -17.31
N TYR A 381 -1.24 3.98 -17.78
CA TYR A 381 -1.18 5.43 -17.98
C TYR A 381 -2.26 5.93 -18.93
N ILE A 382 -2.65 5.12 -19.92
CA ILE A 382 -3.73 5.45 -20.85
C ILE A 382 -5.08 5.01 -20.29
N THR A 383 -5.22 3.75 -19.91
CA THR A 383 -6.51 3.17 -19.57
C THR A 383 -7.06 3.62 -18.21
N LEU A 384 -6.22 4.19 -17.33
CA LEU A 384 -6.63 4.68 -16.02
C LEU A 384 -6.35 6.18 -15.84
N MET A 385 -5.11 6.64 -16.11
CA MET A 385 -4.74 8.03 -15.79
C MET A 385 -5.28 9.03 -16.81
N VAL A 386 -5.33 8.67 -18.10
CA VAL A 386 -5.98 9.53 -19.12
C VAL A 386 -7.49 9.53 -18.90
N ASP A 387 -8.09 8.38 -18.57
CA ASP A 387 -9.52 8.30 -18.24
C ASP A 387 -9.88 9.24 -17.09
N ALA A 388 -9.10 9.21 -16.00
CA ALA A 388 -9.27 10.12 -14.87
C ALA A 388 -9.03 11.59 -15.27
N LEU A 389 -8.00 11.87 -16.08
CA LEU A 389 -7.69 13.23 -16.53
C LEU A 389 -8.86 13.90 -17.23
N ILE A 390 -9.41 13.22 -18.24
CA ILE A 390 -10.43 13.79 -19.13
C ILE A 390 -11.83 13.81 -18.53
N ASN A 391 -12.13 12.83 -17.66
CA ASN A 391 -13.46 12.68 -17.06
C ASN A 391 -13.58 13.36 -15.69
N GLU A 392 -12.54 13.26 -14.85
CA GLU A 392 -12.62 13.65 -13.44
C GLU A 392 -11.75 14.87 -13.12
N PHE A 393 -10.48 14.92 -13.56
CA PHE A 393 -9.53 15.93 -13.08
C PHE A 393 -9.67 17.25 -13.82
N PHE A 394 -9.90 17.25 -15.11
CA PHE A 394 -10.22 18.50 -15.81
C PHE A 394 -11.54 19.11 -15.30
N THR A 395 -11.57 20.41 -15.18
CA THR A 395 -12.76 21.17 -14.76
C THR A 395 -13.01 22.32 -15.74
N PRO A 396 -14.03 22.20 -16.59
CA PRO A 396 -14.94 21.06 -16.79
C PRO A 396 -14.24 19.84 -17.42
N PRO A 397 -14.85 18.61 -17.37
CA PRO A 397 -14.38 17.45 -18.12
C PRO A 397 -14.24 17.72 -19.63
N ASP A 398 -13.26 17.07 -20.27
CA ASP A 398 -12.96 17.23 -21.70
C ASP A 398 -12.71 15.87 -22.36
N LEU A 399 -13.78 15.22 -22.79
CA LEU A 399 -13.75 13.89 -23.38
C LEU A 399 -13.09 13.82 -24.78
N THR A 400 -12.85 14.99 -25.40
CA THR A 400 -12.23 15.10 -26.73
C THR A 400 -10.74 15.37 -26.66
N PHE A 401 -10.20 15.51 -25.46
CA PHE A 401 -8.80 15.84 -25.24
C PHE A 401 -7.83 14.77 -25.78
N ASN A 402 -6.84 15.21 -26.56
CA ASN A 402 -5.77 14.32 -27.01
C ASN A 402 -4.62 14.32 -25.98
N PRO A 403 -4.37 13.23 -25.26
CA PRO A 403 -3.35 13.16 -24.22
C PRO A 403 -1.92 13.35 -24.75
N LEU A 404 -1.67 13.03 -26.03
CA LEU A 404 -0.36 13.25 -26.66
C LEU A 404 -0.09 14.73 -27.00
N ALA A 405 -1.12 15.59 -26.92
CA ALA A 405 -1.02 17.03 -27.09
C ALA A 405 -1.00 17.80 -25.76
N PHE A 406 -0.82 17.11 -24.62
CA PHE A 406 -0.80 17.73 -23.30
C PHE A 406 0.25 18.84 -23.21
N ASN A 407 -0.20 20.06 -22.89
CA ASN A 407 0.64 21.24 -22.75
C ASN A 407 1.03 21.44 -21.27
N PHE A 408 2.30 21.23 -20.94
CA PHE A 408 2.82 21.30 -19.58
C PHE A 408 2.84 22.70 -18.98
N ASP A 409 2.61 23.76 -19.76
CA ASP A 409 2.49 25.14 -19.26
C ASP A 409 1.06 25.51 -18.89
N THR A 410 0.06 24.97 -19.59
CA THR A 410 -1.32 25.43 -19.48
C THR A 410 -2.30 24.40 -18.92
N ASP A 411 -2.17 23.10 -19.31
CA ASP A 411 -3.14 22.08 -18.92
C ASP A 411 -3.14 21.74 -17.42
N PRO A 412 -2.02 21.80 -16.67
CA PRO A 412 -2.06 21.64 -15.22
C PRO A 412 -3.03 22.58 -14.51
N ALA A 413 -3.20 23.82 -15.00
CA ALA A 413 -4.13 24.78 -14.43
C ALA A 413 -5.61 24.34 -14.56
N ARG A 414 -5.95 23.52 -15.55
CA ARG A 414 -7.32 23.00 -15.77
C ARG A 414 -7.74 22.02 -14.68
N MET A 415 -6.78 21.43 -13.96
CA MET A 415 -7.02 20.48 -12.86
C MET A 415 -7.08 21.20 -11.49
N ALA A 416 -6.60 22.43 -11.38
CA ALA A 416 -6.35 23.11 -10.10
C ALA A 416 -7.57 23.17 -9.17
N ALA A 417 -8.77 23.45 -9.73
CA ALA A 417 -10.01 23.54 -8.95
C ALA A 417 -10.36 22.21 -8.27
N TYR A 418 -10.18 21.09 -8.96
CA TYR A 418 -10.45 19.78 -8.39
C TYR A 418 -9.29 19.28 -7.52
N SER A 419 -8.05 19.56 -7.90
CA SER A 419 -6.87 19.23 -7.08
C SER A 419 -6.96 19.82 -5.67
N ALA A 420 -7.51 21.02 -5.51
CA ALA A 420 -7.74 21.65 -4.19
C ALA A 420 -8.69 20.84 -3.29
N ILE A 421 -9.55 20.00 -3.86
CA ILE A 421 -10.50 19.15 -3.14
C ILE A 421 -9.94 17.73 -2.98
N TYR A 422 -9.30 17.23 -4.02
CA TYR A 422 -8.93 15.81 -4.17
C TYR A 422 -7.53 15.50 -3.64
N ASP A 423 -6.53 16.33 -3.95
CA ASP A 423 -5.15 16.06 -3.57
C ASP A 423 -4.92 16.33 -2.07
N THR A 424 -4.00 15.55 -1.47
CA THR A 424 -3.71 15.58 -0.03
C THR A 424 -2.26 15.97 0.27
N TYR A 425 -1.59 16.61 -0.69
CA TYR A 425 -0.17 16.94 -0.58
C TYR A 425 0.10 18.25 0.18
N ALA A 426 -0.90 19.13 0.29
CA ALA A 426 -0.72 20.49 0.82
C ALA A 426 -0.62 20.56 2.34
N ASP A 427 -1.36 19.72 3.08
CA ASP A 427 -1.23 19.67 4.56
C ASP A 427 -0.06 18.77 4.97
N ASP A 428 1.06 19.39 5.25
CA ASP A 428 2.29 18.76 5.71
C ASP A 428 2.61 19.07 7.19
N LYS A 429 1.57 19.38 7.99
CA LYS A 429 1.69 19.58 9.44
C LYS A 429 1.02 18.47 10.24
N LEU A 430 -0.14 18.01 9.79
CA LEU A 430 -0.98 17.00 10.45
C LEU A 430 -1.21 17.29 11.94
N THR A 431 -1.38 18.57 12.29
CA THR A 431 -1.37 19.02 13.68
C THR A 431 -2.44 18.35 14.54
N ALA A 432 -3.69 18.30 14.08
CA ALA A 432 -4.79 17.70 14.83
C ALA A 432 -4.59 16.19 14.99
N PHE A 433 -4.19 15.49 13.92
CA PHE A 433 -3.93 14.05 13.95
C PHE A 433 -2.80 13.69 14.93
N ARG A 434 -1.69 14.46 14.89
CA ARG A 434 -0.57 14.28 15.82
C ARG A 434 -0.98 14.55 17.27
N GLN A 435 -1.70 15.65 17.54
CA GLN A 435 -2.09 16.05 18.90
C GLN A 435 -2.99 15.03 19.60
N ARG A 436 -3.86 14.34 18.84
CA ARG A 436 -4.68 13.27 19.40
C ARG A 436 -3.90 11.93 19.61
N GLY A 437 -2.64 11.86 19.24
CA GLY A 437 -1.81 10.67 19.35
C GLY A 437 -1.89 9.71 18.15
N GLY A 438 -2.46 10.13 17.03
CA GLY A 438 -2.56 9.33 15.80
C GLY A 438 -1.20 8.87 15.30
N LYS A 439 -1.14 7.69 14.67
CA LYS A 439 0.07 7.09 14.10
C LYS A 439 -0.07 6.92 12.60
N LEU A 440 0.96 7.30 11.84
CA LEU A 440 0.98 7.26 10.38
C LEU A 440 2.19 6.48 9.87
N LEU A 441 1.92 5.51 9.01
CA LEU A 441 2.94 4.70 8.38
C LEU A 441 2.88 4.88 6.86
N PHE A 442 3.95 5.40 6.27
CA PHE A 442 4.14 5.39 4.83
C PHE A 442 4.96 4.16 4.43
N ILE A 443 4.53 3.46 3.38
CA ILE A 443 5.28 2.37 2.77
C ILE A 443 5.28 2.57 1.27
N HIS A 444 6.45 2.66 0.62
CA HIS A 444 6.52 2.96 -0.80
C HIS A 444 7.57 2.10 -1.52
N GLY A 445 7.19 1.49 -2.64
CA GLY A 445 8.09 0.76 -3.52
C GLY A 445 9.00 1.70 -4.32
N MET A 446 10.29 1.41 -4.35
CA MET A 446 11.27 2.26 -5.05
C MET A 446 11.16 2.18 -6.58
N SER A 447 10.55 1.11 -7.11
CA SER A 447 10.23 0.97 -8.53
C SER A 447 8.76 1.21 -8.85
N ASP A 448 8.05 2.00 -8.03
CA ASP A 448 6.66 2.36 -8.32
C ASP A 448 6.58 3.19 -9.62
N PRO A 449 5.94 2.67 -10.68
CA PRO A 449 5.88 3.40 -11.96
C PRO A 449 4.97 4.60 -11.94
N ILE A 450 3.96 4.61 -11.07
CA ILE A 450 2.88 5.63 -11.10
C ILE A 450 3.11 6.76 -10.09
N PHE A 451 3.41 6.43 -8.83
CA PHE A 451 3.71 7.45 -7.82
C PHE A 451 5.20 7.38 -7.49
N SER A 452 5.89 8.50 -7.67
CA SER A 452 7.31 8.54 -7.33
C SER A 452 7.52 8.38 -5.84
N ALA A 453 8.37 7.43 -5.43
CA ALA A 453 8.80 7.33 -4.04
C ALA A 453 9.50 8.61 -3.56
N ASN A 454 10.15 9.35 -4.47
CA ASN A 454 10.74 10.66 -4.15
C ASN A 454 9.67 11.70 -3.76
N ASP A 455 8.45 11.62 -4.32
CA ASP A 455 7.35 12.52 -3.94
C ASP A 455 6.86 12.25 -2.50
N THR A 456 6.82 10.98 -2.10
CA THR A 456 6.51 10.60 -0.71
C THR A 456 7.62 11.01 0.25
N VAL A 457 8.88 10.87 -0.16
CA VAL A 457 10.04 11.34 0.65
C VAL A 457 9.99 12.86 0.82
N ASP A 458 9.74 13.62 -0.26
CA ASP A 458 9.61 15.07 -0.18
C ASP A 458 8.48 15.51 0.75
N TYR A 459 7.32 14.86 0.67
CA TYR A 459 6.23 15.13 1.61
C TYR A 459 6.65 14.83 3.05
N TYR A 460 7.31 13.70 3.31
CA TYR A 460 7.76 13.32 4.64
C TYR A 460 8.83 14.26 5.20
N GLU A 461 9.76 14.72 4.37
CA GLU A 461 10.78 15.70 4.77
C GLU A 461 10.17 17.07 5.12
N ARG A 462 9.16 17.52 4.35
CA ARG A 462 8.39 18.73 4.69
C ARG A 462 7.57 18.56 5.97
N LEU A 463 6.92 17.39 6.14
CA LEU A 463 6.25 17.04 7.38
C LEU A 463 7.23 17.10 8.57
N ALA A 464 8.44 16.57 8.39
CA ALA A 464 9.47 16.59 9.41
C ALA A 464 9.94 18.01 9.72
N ALA A 465 10.19 18.84 8.72
CA ALA A 465 10.57 20.24 8.90
C ALA A 465 9.52 21.02 9.71
N ASN A 466 8.21 20.78 9.43
CA ASN A 466 7.12 21.42 10.14
C ASN A 466 6.84 20.88 11.55
N ASN A 467 7.46 19.74 11.92
CA ASN A 467 7.25 19.08 13.21
C ASN A 467 8.55 18.99 14.07
N GLY A 468 9.55 19.83 13.80
CA GLY A 468 10.77 19.91 14.59
C GLY A 468 11.82 18.85 14.26
N GLY A 469 11.81 18.35 13.02
CA GLY A 469 12.78 17.41 12.47
C GLY A 469 12.31 15.96 12.45
N ILE A 470 13.12 15.11 11.80
CA ILE A 470 12.80 13.69 11.59
C ILE A 470 12.60 12.94 12.91
N ALA A 471 13.46 13.14 13.90
CA ALA A 471 13.37 12.45 15.18
C ALA A 471 12.03 12.71 15.91
N ASN A 472 11.55 13.96 15.91
CA ASN A 472 10.25 14.30 16.48
C ASN A 472 9.10 13.71 15.66
N THR A 473 9.21 13.75 14.33
CA THR A 473 8.19 13.23 13.43
C THR A 473 8.06 11.71 13.56
N GLN A 474 9.15 10.99 13.75
CA GLN A 474 9.15 9.54 13.98
C GLN A 474 8.36 9.10 15.22
N GLY A 475 8.04 10.00 16.12
CA GLY A 475 7.13 9.75 17.25
C GLY A 475 5.68 9.48 16.84
N PHE A 476 5.27 9.95 15.64
CA PHE A 476 3.91 9.75 15.14
C PHE A 476 3.80 9.34 13.66
N ALA A 477 4.79 9.62 12.84
CA ALA A 477 4.82 9.26 11.42
C ALA A 477 6.17 8.65 11.03
N ARG A 478 6.16 7.55 10.27
CA ARG A 478 7.35 6.86 9.78
C ARG A 478 7.19 6.46 8.32
N THR A 479 8.29 6.46 7.58
CA THR A 479 8.34 6.11 6.17
C THR A 479 9.27 4.92 5.97
N PHE A 480 8.81 3.92 5.21
CA PHE A 480 9.58 2.76 4.82
C PHE A 480 9.62 2.66 3.30
N LEU A 481 10.83 2.62 2.75
CA LEU A 481 11.06 2.46 1.33
C LEU A 481 11.40 1.00 1.06
N VAL A 482 10.78 0.41 0.02
CA VAL A 482 10.94 -1.01 -0.30
C VAL A 482 11.69 -1.12 -1.63
N PRO A 483 13.00 -1.47 -1.62
CA PRO A 483 13.79 -1.66 -2.84
C PRO A 483 13.18 -2.70 -3.76
N GLY A 484 13.18 -2.45 -5.06
CA GLY A 484 12.66 -3.35 -6.08
C GLY A 484 11.14 -3.44 -6.18
N MET A 485 10.39 -2.97 -5.19
CA MET A 485 8.93 -3.09 -5.18
C MET A 485 8.29 -2.14 -6.18
N ASN A 486 7.38 -2.69 -6.99
CA ASN A 486 6.52 -1.94 -7.88
C ASN A 486 5.33 -1.31 -7.12
N HIS A 487 4.26 -0.96 -7.83
CA HIS A 487 3.10 -0.31 -7.25
C HIS A 487 2.33 -1.24 -6.31
N CYS A 488 2.32 -0.93 -5.03
CA CYS A 488 1.68 -1.65 -3.92
C CYS A 488 2.29 -3.03 -3.59
N SER A 489 2.88 -3.73 -4.53
CA SER A 489 3.51 -5.05 -4.38
C SER A 489 4.20 -5.47 -5.69
N GLY A 490 4.87 -6.62 -5.67
CA GLY A 490 5.54 -7.19 -6.83
C GLY A 490 6.87 -6.53 -7.15
N GLY A 491 7.49 -6.96 -8.25
CA GLY A 491 8.87 -6.60 -8.57
C GLY A 491 9.88 -7.47 -7.82
N PRO A 492 11.19 -7.28 -8.07
CA PRO A 492 12.26 -7.99 -7.37
C PRO A 492 12.45 -7.43 -5.95
N ALA A 493 11.51 -7.73 -5.04
CA ALA A 493 11.40 -7.10 -3.72
C ALA A 493 11.12 -8.09 -2.59
N THR A 494 11.40 -7.66 -1.37
CA THR A 494 10.86 -8.28 -0.15
C THR A 494 9.55 -7.57 0.20
N ASP A 495 8.49 -7.88 -0.53
CA ASP A 495 7.21 -7.17 -0.50
C ASP A 495 6.13 -7.83 0.39
N SER A 496 6.48 -8.88 1.13
CA SER A 496 5.60 -9.52 2.10
C SER A 496 5.97 -9.08 3.52
N PHE A 497 5.09 -8.29 4.15
CA PHE A 497 5.25 -7.75 5.51
C PHE A 497 3.88 -7.45 6.13
N ASP A 498 3.77 -7.48 7.45
CA ASP A 498 2.51 -7.21 8.17
C ASP A 498 2.47 -5.77 8.71
N SER A 499 1.99 -4.85 7.87
CA SER A 499 1.83 -3.45 8.25
C SER A 499 0.71 -3.24 9.26
N ILE A 500 -0.32 -4.10 9.28
CA ILE A 500 -1.44 -3.99 10.22
C ILE A 500 -0.98 -4.37 11.62
N GLN A 501 -0.29 -5.51 11.79
CA GLN A 501 0.26 -5.89 13.08
C GLN A 501 1.30 -4.89 13.56
N THR A 502 2.11 -4.34 12.66
CA THR A 502 3.07 -3.25 12.97
C THR A 502 2.36 -2.05 13.61
N MET A 503 1.21 -1.64 13.05
CA MET A 503 0.45 -0.52 13.60
C MET A 503 -0.26 -0.86 14.89
N VAL A 504 -0.76 -2.09 15.04
CA VAL A 504 -1.34 -2.58 16.31
C VAL A 504 -0.28 -2.53 17.43
N ASP A 505 0.93 -2.99 17.17
CA ASP A 505 2.01 -2.97 18.15
C ASP A 505 2.41 -1.53 18.52
N TRP A 506 2.41 -0.62 17.55
CA TRP A 506 2.72 0.78 17.83
C TRP A 506 1.64 1.46 18.69
N VAL A 507 0.36 1.27 18.35
CA VAL A 507 -0.76 1.92 19.07
C VAL A 507 -1.01 1.29 20.43
N GLU A 508 -1.02 -0.05 20.52
CA GLU A 508 -1.50 -0.75 21.72
C GLU A 508 -0.38 -1.12 22.69
N LYS A 509 0.85 -1.33 22.17
CA LYS A 509 2.01 -1.70 22.99
C LYS A 509 3.05 -0.57 23.11
N GLY A 510 2.88 0.53 22.36
CA GLY A 510 3.85 1.61 22.31
C GLY A 510 5.16 1.26 21.58
N ILE A 511 5.18 0.13 20.83
CA ILE A 511 6.38 -0.32 20.09
C ILE A 511 6.40 0.38 18.74
N ALA A 512 7.10 1.49 18.67
CA ALA A 512 7.30 2.22 17.41
C ALA A 512 8.19 1.42 16.44
N PRO A 513 7.81 1.28 15.16
CA PRO A 513 8.55 0.43 14.24
C PRO A 513 9.84 1.12 13.73
N ASP A 514 11.00 0.85 14.33
CA ASP A 514 12.29 1.23 13.74
C ASP A 514 12.62 0.39 12.51
N THR A 515 12.13 -0.86 12.51
CA THR A 515 12.23 -1.81 11.40
C THR A 515 10.92 -2.54 11.20
N ILE A 516 10.66 -2.95 9.95
CA ILE A 516 9.60 -3.92 9.61
C ILE A 516 10.29 -5.14 9.00
N ALA A 517 9.97 -6.34 9.53
CA ALA A 517 10.44 -7.57 8.95
C ALA A 517 9.73 -7.82 7.61
N ALA A 518 10.48 -7.95 6.54
CA ALA A 518 9.97 -8.18 5.20
C ALA A 518 10.58 -9.42 4.56
N LYS A 519 9.81 -10.09 3.71
CA LYS A 519 10.17 -11.33 3.05
C LYS A 519 9.77 -11.28 1.58
N ALA A 520 10.59 -11.82 0.70
CA ALA A 520 10.20 -12.11 -0.67
C ALA A 520 9.26 -13.31 -0.70
N LEU A 521 8.22 -13.26 -1.53
CA LEU A 521 7.32 -14.39 -1.73
C LEU A 521 8.07 -15.59 -2.34
N PRO A 522 7.63 -16.83 -2.07
CA PRO A 522 8.24 -18.02 -2.69
C PRO A 522 8.19 -18.02 -4.22
N THR A 523 7.27 -17.26 -4.79
CA THR A 523 7.10 -17.06 -6.24
C THR A 523 8.05 -16.04 -6.83
N GLN A 524 8.82 -15.33 -6.01
CA GLN A 524 9.88 -14.42 -6.49
C GLN A 524 11.02 -15.24 -7.11
N VAL A 525 11.30 -14.99 -8.40
CA VAL A 525 12.23 -15.83 -9.18
C VAL A 525 13.70 -15.52 -8.89
N ASP A 526 14.04 -14.25 -8.58
CA ASP A 526 15.43 -13.86 -8.39
C ASP A 526 15.99 -14.31 -7.03
N TYR A 527 15.19 -14.19 -5.95
CA TYR A 527 15.60 -14.55 -4.60
C TYR A 527 14.39 -15.00 -3.74
N PRO A 528 13.84 -16.18 -4.01
CA PRO A 528 12.68 -16.69 -3.29
C PRO A 528 12.99 -16.84 -1.79
N ASN A 529 12.05 -16.38 -0.96
CA ASN A 529 12.12 -16.40 0.51
C ASN A 529 13.21 -15.50 1.14
N ARG A 530 13.92 -14.68 0.37
CA ARG A 530 14.86 -13.69 0.93
C ARG A 530 14.16 -12.83 1.98
N THR A 531 14.85 -12.53 3.07
CA THR A 531 14.38 -11.63 4.12
C THR A 531 15.23 -10.37 4.18
N ARG A 532 14.60 -9.24 4.51
CA ARG A 532 15.27 -7.94 4.73
C ARG A 532 14.58 -7.16 5.84
N PRO A 533 15.31 -6.38 6.64
CA PRO A 533 14.69 -5.34 7.44
C PRO A 533 14.33 -4.17 6.52
N LEU A 534 13.07 -3.74 6.51
CA LEU A 534 12.74 -2.41 6.02
C LEU A 534 13.08 -1.43 7.14
N CYS A 535 13.86 -0.42 6.83
CA CYS A 535 14.35 0.56 7.80
C CYS A 535 13.55 1.85 7.75
N ALA A 536 13.28 2.44 8.90
CA ALA A 536 12.60 3.74 8.96
C ALA A 536 13.49 4.82 8.33
N TYR A 537 12.97 5.52 7.31
CA TYR A 537 13.67 6.62 6.65
C TYR A 537 14.18 7.67 7.66
N PRO A 538 15.41 8.18 7.55
CA PRO A 538 16.33 8.10 6.41
C PRO A 538 17.30 6.91 6.42
N GLN A 539 17.09 5.92 7.26
CA GLN A 539 17.92 4.73 7.31
C GLN A 539 17.61 3.76 6.16
N PHE A 540 18.58 2.93 5.81
CA PHE A 540 18.48 1.83 4.86
C PHE A 540 19.12 0.56 5.43
N ALA A 541 18.78 -0.60 4.86
CA ALA A 541 19.38 -1.88 5.22
C ALA A 541 20.82 -1.95 4.71
N LYS A 542 21.80 -1.89 5.62
CA LYS A 542 23.23 -1.99 5.34
C LYS A 542 23.74 -3.38 5.72
N TYR A 543 24.49 -4.02 4.84
CA TYR A 543 25.11 -5.30 5.12
C TYR A 543 26.19 -5.18 6.20
N LYS A 544 26.22 -6.12 7.15
CA LYS A 544 27.18 -6.16 8.27
C LYS A 544 28.58 -6.65 7.86
N GLY A 545 28.76 -7.13 6.61
CA GLY A 545 30.00 -7.73 6.14
C GLY A 545 30.13 -9.23 6.46
N THR A 546 29.15 -9.84 7.13
CA THR A 546 29.15 -11.26 7.50
C THR A 546 27.73 -11.81 7.48
N GLY A 547 27.61 -13.13 7.27
CA GLY A 547 26.34 -13.84 7.21
C GLY A 547 25.79 -13.99 5.78
N SER A 548 24.67 -14.69 5.67
CA SER A 548 24.01 -14.91 4.37
C SER A 548 23.35 -13.62 3.88
N VAL A 549 23.54 -13.29 2.61
CA VAL A 549 22.84 -12.17 1.96
C VAL A 549 21.34 -12.44 1.79
N GLU A 550 20.87 -13.65 2.02
CA GLU A 550 19.44 -13.99 1.97
C GLU A 550 18.72 -13.74 3.33
N ASP A 551 19.48 -13.47 4.39
CA ASP A 551 18.97 -13.36 5.75
C ASP A 551 18.98 -11.92 6.26
N ALA A 552 17.82 -11.44 6.73
CA ALA A 552 17.68 -10.13 7.38
C ALA A 552 18.63 -9.93 8.56
N GLY A 553 18.99 -11.01 9.27
CA GLY A 553 19.96 -10.98 10.38
C GLY A 553 21.37 -10.50 9.99
N SER A 554 21.71 -10.57 8.69
CA SER A 554 23.00 -10.07 8.16
C SER A 554 23.02 -8.57 7.87
N PHE A 555 21.92 -7.86 8.13
CA PHE A 555 21.78 -6.43 7.85
C PHE A 555 21.49 -5.63 9.13
N VAL A 556 21.78 -4.34 9.08
CA VAL A 556 21.47 -3.37 10.12
C VAL A 556 20.93 -2.11 9.48
N CYS A 557 19.97 -1.45 10.12
CA CYS A 557 19.52 -0.13 9.70
C CYS A 557 20.59 0.91 9.99
N SER A 558 21.04 1.61 8.97
CA SER A 558 22.11 2.62 9.02
C SER A 558 21.66 3.90 8.34
N ALA A 559 21.95 5.05 8.93
CA ALA A 559 21.89 6.32 8.24
C ALA A 559 23.05 6.42 7.22
N GLN A 560 22.88 7.31 6.23
CA GLN A 560 23.94 7.62 5.26
C GLN A 560 25.09 8.33 5.91
#